data_c4a38c5f302e0debf55cf3e167da0a38
#
_entry.id   c4a38c5f302e0debf55cf3e167da0a38
#
_cell.length_a   1.000
_cell.length_b   1.000
_cell.length_c   1.000
_cell.angle_alpha   90.00
_cell.angle_beta   90.00
_cell.angle_gamma   90.00
#
_symmetry.space_group_name_H-M   'P 1'
#
loop_
_entity.id
_entity.type
_entity.pdbx_description
1 polymer ?
#
loop_
_entity_poly.entity_id
_entity_poly.type
_entity_poly.pdbx_seq_one_letter_code
_entity_poly.pdbx_strand_id
1 'polypeptide(L)'
;MKFFEKRGVALVVLMLAIAGAVFIGQSRKDGFIAKKPTELLDVQYQDWICDEAGLLNGQTEQLIRDYNDSWNSKYYAITAVASIDHLTSWDAEDYAANLGEKWGLGRNDMILLLVKDGDWQVYCGDNVGYTMTDTQQNQLRQAIETTYYSGDFDSAVTAFFRQADVFYAQAKLDGGDSNDSGWYAPAAPAASSGGT
;
A
#
# COMPACT_ATOMS: atom_id res chain seq x y z
N MET A 1 -35.83 -17.53 34.16
CA MET A 1 -34.51 -16.97 33.77
C MET A 1 -34.31 -15.61 34.47
N LYS A 2 -33.86 -15.63 35.75
CA LYS A 2 -33.65 -14.39 36.56
C LYS A 2 -32.22 -14.26 37.06
N PHE A 3 -31.24 -14.85 36.35
CA PHE A 3 -29.84 -14.85 36.77
C PHE A 3 -29.08 -13.57 36.39
N PHE A 4 -29.51 -12.88 35.35
CA PHE A 4 -28.87 -11.66 34.84
C PHE A 4 -29.42 -10.34 35.39
N GLU A 5 -30.45 -10.38 36.22
CA GLU A 5 -31.08 -9.16 36.81
C GLU A 5 -30.30 -8.59 38.00
N LYS A 6 -29.29 -9.29 38.51
CA LYS A 6 -28.43 -8.76 39.58
C LYS A 6 -27.27 -7.99 38.97
N ARG A 7 -27.28 -6.66 39.12
CA ARG A 7 -26.23 -5.75 38.64
C ARG A 7 -24.80 -6.25 38.93
N GLY A 8 -24.58 -6.98 40.01
CA GLY A 8 -23.29 -7.58 40.36
C GLY A 8 -22.85 -8.72 39.42
N VAL A 9 -23.79 -9.55 38.95
CA VAL A 9 -23.46 -10.67 38.02
C VAL A 9 -23.10 -10.15 36.66
N ALA A 10 -23.81 -9.11 36.17
CA ALA A 10 -23.48 -8.46 34.89
C ALA A 10 -22.08 -7.81 34.92
N LEU A 11 -21.70 -7.19 36.02
CA LEU A 11 -20.35 -6.61 36.20
C LEU A 11 -19.25 -7.67 36.22
N VAL A 12 -19.47 -8.80 36.88
CA VAL A 12 -18.50 -9.91 36.92
C VAL A 12 -18.33 -10.54 35.53
N VAL A 13 -19.43 -10.75 34.78
CA VAL A 13 -19.38 -11.27 33.40
C VAL A 13 -18.66 -10.28 32.47
N LEU A 14 -18.91 -8.98 32.62
CA LEU A 14 -18.22 -7.95 31.84
C LEU A 14 -16.72 -7.93 32.15
N MET A 15 -16.34 -8.00 33.44
CA MET A 15 -14.93 -8.05 33.84
C MET A 15 -14.21 -9.30 33.32
N LEU A 16 -14.87 -10.46 33.35
CA LEU A 16 -14.32 -11.70 32.79
C LEU A 16 -14.18 -11.64 31.28
N ALA A 17 -15.11 -10.99 30.57
CA ALA A 17 -15.03 -10.80 29.13
C ALA A 17 -13.87 -9.88 28.75
N ILE A 18 -13.67 -8.80 29.50
CA ILE A 18 -12.55 -7.86 29.28
C ILE A 18 -11.20 -8.55 29.62
N ALA A 19 -11.13 -9.28 30.71
CA ALA A 19 -9.92 -10.04 31.09
C ALA A 19 -9.58 -11.11 30.05
N GLY A 20 -10.60 -11.81 29.53
CA GLY A 20 -10.44 -12.79 28.45
C GLY A 20 -9.92 -12.16 27.15
N ALA A 21 -10.46 -11.01 26.77
CA ALA A 21 -10.02 -10.28 25.56
C ALA A 21 -8.58 -9.79 25.69
N VAL A 22 -8.20 -9.26 26.85
CA VAL A 22 -6.81 -8.83 27.15
C VAL A 22 -5.85 -10.02 27.14
N PHE A 23 -6.27 -11.16 27.71
CA PHE A 23 -5.44 -12.36 27.77
C PHE A 23 -5.22 -12.97 26.38
N ILE A 24 -6.25 -13.01 25.52
CA ILE A 24 -6.12 -13.48 24.13
C ILE A 24 -5.25 -12.50 23.32
N GLY A 25 -5.38 -11.19 23.56
CA GLY A 25 -4.54 -10.17 22.96
C GLY A 25 -3.07 -10.27 23.34
N GLN A 26 -2.77 -10.57 24.63
CA GLN A 26 -1.40 -10.79 25.10
C GLN A 26 -0.82 -12.14 24.67
N SER A 27 -1.59 -13.24 24.72
CA SER A 27 -1.13 -14.55 24.22
C SER A 27 -0.76 -14.54 22.73
N ARG A 28 -1.38 -13.68 21.94
CA ARG A 28 -0.98 -13.48 20.54
C ARG A 28 0.34 -12.70 20.41
N LYS A 29 0.69 -11.88 21.39
CA LYS A 29 1.96 -11.16 21.42
C LYS A 29 3.13 -12.04 21.89
N ASP A 30 2.88 -12.93 22.80
CA ASP A 30 3.93 -13.78 23.41
C ASP A 30 4.39 -14.94 22.51
N GLY A 31 3.63 -15.27 21.45
CA GLY A 31 4.01 -16.26 20.43
C GLY A 31 4.83 -15.68 19.28
N PHE A 32 5.07 -14.39 19.27
CA PHE A 32 5.90 -13.76 18.26
C PHE A 32 7.38 -13.92 18.65
N ILE A 33 8.11 -14.82 17.98
CA ILE A 33 9.56 -14.71 17.89
C ILE A 33 9.81 -13.28 17.42
N ALA A 34 10.55 -12.48 18.19
CA ALA A 34 10.86 -11.09 17.81
C ALA A 34 11.55 -11.12 16.45
N LYS A 35 10.76 -10.90 15.39
CA LYS A 35 11.31 -10.73 14.04
C LYS A 35 12.15 -9.46 14.05
N LYS A 36 13.26 -9.48 13.32
CA LYS A 36 14.09 -8.29 13.12
C LYS A 36 13.17 -7.15 12.63
N PRO A 37 13.35 -5.91 13.13
CA PRO A 37 12.59 -4.78 12.62
C PRO A 37 12.70 -4.69 11.10
N THR A 38 11.59 -4.49 10.42
CA THR A 38 11.58 -4.29 8.96
C THR A 38 12.21 -2.93 8.67
N GLU A 39 13.27 -2.92 7.87
CA GLU A 39 13.90 -1.70 7.38
C GLU A 39 13.17 -1.24 6.12
N LEU A 40 13.17 0.07 5.86
CA LEU A 40 12.66 0.59 4.59
C LEU A 40 13.52 0.03 3.45
N LEU A 41 12.86 -0.44 2.40
CA LEU A 41 13.53 -0.95 1.21
C LEU A 41 14.55 0.05 0.70
N ASP A 42 15.81 -0.40 0.61
CA ASP A 42 16.92 0.40 0.10
C ASP A 42 17.21 0.01 -1.35
N VAL A 43 16.17 -0.08 -2.13
CA VAL A 43 16.26 -0.52 -3.51
C VAL A 43 16.17 0.68 -4.41
N GLN A 44 17.08 0.75 -5.36
CA GLN A 44 16.83 1.50 -6.57
C GLN A 44 15.73 0.74 -7.32
N TYR A 45 14.48 1.16 -7.11
CA TYR A 45 13.40 0.61 -7.89
C TYR A 45 13.67 0.88 -9.36
N GLN A 46 13.59 -0.18 -10.15
CA GLN A 46 13.57 -0.05 -11.60
C GLN A 46 12.10 -0.07 -12.04
N ASP A 47 11.74 0.89 -12.86
CA ASP A 47 10.42 0.93 -13.46
C ASP A 47 9.25 0.91 -12.45
N TRP A 48 9.44 1.58 -11.30
CA TRP A 48 8.43 1.75 -10.25
C TRP A 48 8.02 0.48 -9.51
N ILE A 49 8.83 -0.58 -9.56
CA ILE A 49 8.55 -1.87 -8.95
C ILE A 49 9.72 -2.30 -8.07
N CYS A 50 9.42 -2.71 -6.84
CA CYS A 50 10.33 -3.40 -5.95
C CYS A 50 9.64 -4.62 -5.35
N ASP A 51 9.71 -5.74 -6.04
CA ASP A 51 9.08 -7.00 -5.62
C ASP A 51 10.08 -7.86 -4.82
N GLU A 52 10.43 -7.44 -3.58
CA GLU A 52 11.36 -8.17 -2.72
C GLU A 52 10.79 -9.52 -2.28
N ALA A 53 9.49 -9.61 -2.02
CA ALA A 53 8.83 -10.84 -1.60
C ALA A 53 8.56 -11.83 -2.74
N GLY A 54 8.81 -11.44 -4.00
CA GLY A 54 8.60 -12.29 -5.18
C GLY A 54 7.13 -12.67 -5.37
N LEU A 55 6.22 -11.71 -5.22
CA LEU A 55 4.77 -11.92 -5.31
C LEU A 55 4.22 -11.78 -6.72
N LEU A 56 4.97 -11.11 -7.60
CA LEU A 56 4.51 -10.74 -8.93
C LEU A 56 5.22 -11.55 -10.02
N ASN A 57 4.47 -11.92 -11.01
CA ASN A 57 5.06 -12.49 -12.22
C ASN A 57 5.44 -11.39 -13.24
N GLY A 58 6.27 -11.74 -14.22
CA GLY A 58 6.74 -10.78 -15.23
C GLY A 58 5.64 -10.17 -16.10
N GLN A 59 4.46 -10.80 -16.22
CA GLN A 59 3.33 -10.22 -16.94
C GLN A 59 2.66 -9.11 -16.14
N THR A 60 2.52 -9.31 -14.83
CA THR A 60 2.00 -8.30 -13.91
C THR A 60 2.95 -7.11 -13.81
N GLU A 61 4.26 -7.36 -13.70
CA GLU A 61 5.23 -6.27 -13.73
C GLU A 61 5.18 -5.48 -15.04
N GLN A 62 5.05 -6.14 -16.19
CA GLN A 62 4.92 -5.45 -17.47
C GLN A 62 3.64 -4.61 -17.52
N LEU A 63 2.52 -5.12 -17.00
CA LEU A 63 1.26 -4.39 -16.89
C LEU A 63 1.44 -3.12 -16.04
N ILE A 64 2.14 -3.20 -14.91
CA ILE A 64 2.45 -2.03 -14.06
C ILE A 64 3.23 -0.99 -14.86
N ARG A 65 4.27 -1.39 -15.59
CA ARG A 65 5.06 -0.48 -16.43
C ARG A 65 4.20 0.20 -17.49
N ASP A 66 3.39 -0.57 -18.22
CA ASP A 66 2.54 -0.06 -19.30
C ASP A 66 1.53 0.99 -18.79
N TYR A 67 0.92 0.75 -17.62
CA TYR A 67 0.03 1.73 -16.99
C TYR A 67 0.78 2.98 -16.56
N ASN A 68 1.91 2.83 -15.88
CA ASN A 68 2.71 3.95 -15.41
C ASN A 68 3.24 4.82 -16.55
N ASP A 69 3.70 4.23 -17.65
CA ASP A 69 4.12 4.96 -18.85
C ASP A 69 2.96 5.78 -19.42
N SER A 70 1.77 5.17 -19.50
CA SER A 70 0.56 5.84 -19.96
C SER A 70 0.13 6.98 -19.04
N TRP A 71 0.11 6.74 -17.72
CA TRP A 71 -0.32 7.74 -16.73
C TRP A 71 0.69 8.87 -16.59
N ASN A 72 1.98 8.55 -16.56
CA ASN A 72 3.02 9.56 -16.52
C ASN A 72 2.92 10.52 -17.71
N SER A 73 2.71 9.97 -18.90
CA SER A 73 2.56 10.78 -20.12
C SER A 73 1.30 11.64 -20.15
N LYS A 74 0.19 11.17 -19.57
CA LYS A 74 -1.12 11.83 -19.67
C LYS A 74 -1.47 12.69 -18.47
N TYR A 75 -1.08 12.23 -17.27
CA TYR A 75 -1.56 12.77 -16.01
C TYR A 75 -0.43 13.20 -15.07
N TYR A 76 0.83 13.05 -15.50
CA TYR A 76 2.01 13.27 -14.64
C TYR A 76 1.88 12.51 -13.31
N ALA A 77 1.49 11.26 -13.39
CA ALA A 77 1.17 10.42 -12.26
C ALA A 77 1.71 9.01 -12.48
N ILE A 78 2.13 8.37 -11.40
CA ILE A 78 2.52 6.97 -11.37
C ILE A 78 1.97 6.27 -10.13
N THR A 79 1.95 4.94 -10.16
CA THR A 79 1.75 4.13 -8.97
C THR A 79 2.92 3.17 -8.81
N ALA A 80 3.74 3.44 -7.80
CA ALA A 80 4.83 2.54 -7.44
C ALA A 80 4.27 1.30 -6.72
N VAL A 81 4.93 0.16 -6.90
CA VAL A 81 4.56 -1.10 -6.22
C VAL A 81 5.75 -1.63 -5.44
N ALA A 82 5.53 -1.92 -4.17
CA ALA A 82 6.49 -2.56 -3.31
C ALA A 82 5.92 -3.85 -2.73
N SER A 83 6.71 -4.91 -2.64
CA SER A 83 6.34 -6.09 -1.86
C SER A 83 7.41 -6.44 -0.83
N ILE A 84 6.95 -6.91 0.34
CA ILE A 84 7.80 -7.39 1.44
C ILE A 84 7.21 -8.66 2.04
N ASP A 85 8.05 -9.52 2.63
CA ASP A 85 7.57 -10.75 3.26
C ASP A 85 6.73 -10.48 4.49
N HIS A 86 7.16 -9.58 5.35
CA HIS A 86 6.47 -9.25 6.61
C HIS A 86 6.76 -7.82 7.05
N LEU A 87 5.88 -7.27 7.87
CA LEU A 87 6.03 -5.97 8.47
C LEU A 87 6.13 -6.09 9.99
N THR A 88 7.22 -5.59 10.57
CA THR A 88 7.45 -5.54 12.02
C THR A 88 7.93 -4.15 12.40
N SER A 89 7.47 -3.67 13.55
CA SER A 89 7.83 -2.35 14.09
C SER A 89 7.32 -1.14 13.31
N TRP A 90 6.59 -1.35 12.22
CA TRP A 90 5.94 -0.31 11.43
C TRP A 90 4.44 -0.56 11.37
N ASP A 91 3.69 0.52 11.31
CA ASP A 91 2.36 0.51 10.71
C ASP A 91 2.49 0.48 9.19
N ALA A 92 1.57 -0.18 8.49
CA ALA A 92 1.67 -0.33 7.04
C ALA A 92 1.52 1.01 6.30
N GLU A 93 0.69 1.90 6.84
CA GLU A 93 0.50 3.25 6.30
C GLU A 93 1.77 4.07 6.47
N ASP A 94 2.36 4.09 7.67
CA ASP A 94 3.62 4.79 7.95
C ASP A 94 4.76 4.23 7.09
N TYR A 95 4.83 2.90 6.90
CA TYR A 95 5.84 2.30 6.04
C TYR A 95 5.69 2.74 4.59
N ALA A 96 4.47 2.67 4.04
CA ALA A 96 4.20 3.07 2.66
C ALA A 96 4.48 4.57 2.44
N ALA A 97 4.09 5.44 3.39
CA ALA A 97 4.33 6.87 3.34
C ALA A 97 5.83 7.19 3.30
N ASN A 98 6.60 6.64 4.24
CA ASN A 98 8.05 6.86 4.30
C ASN A 98 8.79 6.27 3.10
N LEU A 99 8.31 5.14 2.57
CA LEU A 99 8.87 4.55 1.36
C LEU A 99 8.60 5.41 0.13
N GLY A 100 7.39 5.95 -0.01
CA GLY A 100 7.02 6.88 -1.07
C GLY A 100 7.86 8.15 -1.03
N GLU A 101 8.09 8.73 0.15
CA GLU A 101 8.98 9.87 0.33
C GLU A 101 10.43 9.52 -0.06
N LYS A 102 10.95 8.39 0.41
CA LYS A 102 12.29 7.91 0.08
C LYS A 102 12.47 7.71 -1.43
N TRP A 103 11.42 7.27 -2.12
CA TRP A 103 11.43 7.05 -3.57
C TRP A 103 11.15 8.33 -4.37
N GLY A 104 10.85 9.44 -3.71
CA GLY A 104 10.59 10.73 -4.35
C GLY A 104 9.28 10.77 -5.11
N LEU A 105 8.27 10.04 -4.63
CA LEU A 105 6.93 10.11 -5.20
C LEU A 105 6.32 11.50 -5.01
N GLY A 106 5.58 11.94 -5.99
CA GLY A 106 5.00 13.28 -6.04
C GLY A 106 3.53 13.32 -5.62
N ARG A 107 2.96 14.53 -5.74
CA ARG A 107 1.57 14.80 -5.30
C ARG A 107 0.50 14.05 -6.08
N ASN A 108 0.81 13.64 -7.31
CA ASN A 108 -0.11 12.91 -8.20
C ASN A 108 0.09 11.39 -8.13
N ASP A 109 1.06 10.94 -7.34
CA ASP A 109 1.47 9.55 -7.33
C ASP A 109 0.78 8.73 -6.23
N MET A 110 0.82 7.42 -6.40
CA MET A 110 0.44 6.46 -5.37
C MET A 110 1.58 5.47 -5.13
N ILE A 111 1.58 4.85 -3.96
CA ILE A 111 2.35 3.65 -3.69
C ILE A 111 1.43 2.55 -3.20
N LEU A 112 1.55 1.37 -3.80
CA LEU A 112 0.90 0.14 -3.35
C LEU A 112 1.94 -0.74 -2.68
N LEU A 113 1.78 -0.93 -1.37
CA LEU A 113 2.57 -1.85 -0.55
C LEU A 113 1.81 -3.17 -0.41
N LEU A 114 2.48 -4.27 -0.70
CA LEU A 114 1.99 -5.64 -0.52
C LEU A 114 2.82 -6.31 0.56
N VAL A 115 2.19 -6.83 1.61
CA VAL A 115 2.87 -7.57 2.68
C VAL A 115 2.43 -9.02 2.63
N LYS A 116 3.31 -9.93 2.21
CA LYS A 116 3.00 -11.34 1.97
C LYS A 116 2.33 -12.04 3.15
N ASP A 117 2.88 -11.85 4.34
CA ASP A 117 2.38 -12.44 5.59
C ASP A 117 1.45 -11.48 6.35
N GLY A 118 0.87 -10.50 5.67
CA GLY A 118 0.10 -9.43 6.29
C GLY A 118 -0.97 -8.86 5.39
N ASP A 119 -1.12 -7.55 5.49
CA ASP A 119 -2.11 -6.78 4.76
C ASP A 119 -1.44 -5.98 3.62
N TRP A 120 -2.21 -5.25 2.88
CA TRP A 120 -1.75 -4.32 1.85
C TRP A 120 -2.07 -2.89 2.27
N GLN A 121 -1.37 -1.93 1.69
CA GLN A 121 -1.61 -0.51 1.93
C GLN A 121 -1.43 0.28 0.64
N VAL A 122 -2.30 1.26 0.43
CA VAL A 122 -2.11 2.31 -0.57
C VAL A 122 -1.88 3.62 0.16
N TYR A 123 -0.82 4.31 -0.20
CA TYR A 123 -0.60 5.69 0.21
C TYR A 123 -0.65 6.59 -1.03
N CYS A 124 -1.25 7.76 -0.90
CA CYS A 124 -1.51 8.68 -2.01
C CYS A 124 -0.83 10.01 -1.77
N GLY A 125 -0.28 10.59 -2.81
CA GLY A 125 0.12 11.98 -2.81
C GLY A 125 -1.08 12.93 -2.63
N ASP A 126 -0.82 14.15 -2.21
CA ASP A 126 -1.85 15.11 -1.78
C ASP A 126 -2.94 15.35 -2.82
N ASN A 127 -2.57 15.52 -4.10
CA ASN A 127 -3.55 15.79 -5.16
C ASN A 127 -4.48 14.59 -5.41
N VAL A 128 -3.94 13.37 -5.32
CA VAL A 128 -4.73 12.14 -5.41
C VAL A 128 -5.68 12.06 -4.22
N GLY A 129 -5.16 12.24 -3.01
CA GLY A 129 -5.94 12.16 -1.77
C GLY A 129 -7.08 13.16 -1.70
N TYR A 130 -6.85 14.41 -2.16
CA TYR A 130 -7.91 15.45 -2.19
C TYR A 130 -8.93 15.26 -3.32
N THR A 131 -8.53 14.62 -4.42
CA THR A 131 -9.40 14.44 -5.59
C THR A 131 -10.22 13.16 -5.52
N MET A 132 -9.68 12.13 -4.85
CA MET A 132 -10.30 10.82 -4.75
C MET A 132 -11.48 10.85 -3.78
N THR A 133 -12.67 10.52 -4.27
CA THR A 133 -13.88 10.41 -3.44
C THR A 133 -13.88 9.12 -2.64
N ASP A 134 -14.64 9.08 -1.52
CA ASP A 134 -14.83 7.88 -0.70
C ASP A 134 -15.31 6.67 -1.54
N THR A 135 -16.15 6.92 -2.54
CA THR A 135 -16.63 5.88 -3.46
C THR A 135 -15.47 5.29 -4.27
N GLN A 136 -14.60 6.12 -4.80
CA GLN A 136 -13.43 5.68 -5.58
C GLN A 136 -12.41 4.96 -4.71
N GLN A 137 -12.17 5.44 -3.49
CA GLN A 137 -11.34 4.73 -2.50
C GLN A 137 -11.88 3.31 -2.21
N ASN A 138 -13.19 3.21 -1.97
CA ASN A 138 -13.83 1.93 -1.73
C ASN A 138 -13.77 1.00 -2.95
N GLN A 139 -13.86 1.53 -4.17
CA GLN A 139 -13.70 0.74 -5.39
C GLN A 139 -12.27 0.20 -5.56
N LEU A 140 -11.25 1.01 -5.29
CA LEU A 140 -9.86 0.57 -5.29
C LEU A 140 -9.63 -0.53 -4.25
N ARG A 141 -10.14 -0.34 -3.04
CA ARG A 141 -10.06 -1.34 -1.98
C ARG A 141 -10.71 -2.66 -2.40
N GLN A 142 -11.96 -2.63 -2.85
CA GLN A 142 -12.66 -3.83 -3.27
C GLN A 142 -11.97 -4.57 -4.43
N ALA A 143 -11.36 -3.82 -5.33
CA ALA A 143 -10.64 -4.40 -6.47
C ALA A 143 -9.48 -5.29 -6.01
N ILE A 144 -8.69 -4.85 -5.04
CA ILE A 144 -7.54 -5.61 -4.55
C ILE A 144 -7.96 -6.71 -3.55
N GLU A 145 -8.86 -6.42 -2.62
CA GLU A 145 -9.25 -7.34 -1.55
C GLU A 145 -9.84 -8.66 -2.05
N THR A 146 -10.52 -8.63 -3.20
CA THR A 146 -11.20 -9.80 -3.75
C THR A 146 -10.25 -10.99 -3.95
N THR A 147 -9.01 -10.74 -4.32
CA THR A 147 -8.04 -11.79 -4.65
C THR A 147 -6.79 -11.78 -3.76
N TYR A 148 -6.47 -10.66 -3.13
CA TYR A 148 -5.30 -10.53 -2.26
C TYR A 148 -5.26 -11.58 -1.15
N TYR A 149 -6.34 -11.70 -0.39
CA TYR A 149 -6.42 -12.63 0.75
C TYR A 149 -6.51 -14.10 0.35
N SER A 150 -6.70 -14.40 -0.93
CA SER A 150 -6.56 -15.76 -1.46
C SER A 150 -5.13 -16.11 -1.88
N GLY A 151 -4.20 -15.14 -1.80
CA GLY A 151 -2.81 -15.28 -2.22
C GLY A 151 -2.59 -15.10 -3.72
N ASP A 152 -3.61 -14.66 -4.47
CA ASP A 152 -3.48 -14.34 -5.89
C ASP A 152 -3.11 -12.87 -6.05
N PHE A 153 -1.84 -12.57 -5.76
CA PHE A 153 -1.30 -11.20 -5.78
C PHE A 153 -1.28 -10.61 -7.18
N ASP A 154 -1.04 -11.41 -8.21
CA ASP A 154 -1.06 -10.95 -9.60
C ASP A 154 -2.43 -10.43 -10.01
N SER A 155 -3.48 -11.20 -9.73
CA SER A 155 -4.85 -10.76 -9.99
C SER A 155 -5.25 -9.56 -9.15
N ALA A 156 -4.82 -9.50 -7.90
CA ALA A 156 -5.07 -8.38 -7.00
C ALA A 156 -4.47 -7.06 -7.53
N VAL A 157 -3.19 -7.09 -7.91
CA VAL A 157 -2.50 -5.93 -8.49
C VAL A 157 -3.10 -5.55 -9.84
N THR A 158 -3.39 -6.53 -10.69
CA THR A 158 -4.04 -6.27 -11.99
C THR A 158 -5.39 -5.57 -11.81
N ALA A 159 -6.22 -6.03 -10.88
CA ALA A 159 -7.52 -5.42 -10.60
C ALA A 159 -7.38 -4.00 -10.02
N PHE A 160 -6.42 -3.81 -9.11
CA PHE A 160 -6.10 -2.49 -8.57
C PHE A 160 -5.71 -1.51 -9.68
N PHE A 161 -4.77 -1.88 -10.57
CA PHE A 161 -4.30 -1.00 -11.64
C PHE A 161 -5.41 -0.64 -12.64
N ARG A 162 -6.29 -1.58 -12.96
CA ARG A 162 -7.48 -1.31 -13.79
C ARG A 162 -8.43 -0.30 -13.13
N GLN A 163 -8.63 -0.40 -11.83
CA GLN A 163 -9.47 0.54 -11.10
C GLN A 163 -8.80 1.90 -10.94
N ALA A 164 -7.48 1.93 -10.72
CA ALA A 164 -6.69 3.16 -10.69
C ALA A 164 -6.71 3.89 -12.04
N ASP A 165 -6.71 3.15 -13.16
CA ASP A 165 -6.86 3.73 -14.50
C ASP A 165 -8.19 4.47 -14.66
N VAL A 166 -9.28 3.90 -14.16
CA VAL A 166 -10.59 4.57 -14.14
C VAL A 166 -10.53 5.85 -13.32
N PHE A 167 -9.86 5.82 -12.16
CA PHE A 167 -9.67 7.01 -11.33
C PHE A 167 -8.87 8.08 -12.07
N TYR A 168 -7.66 7.77 -12.56
CA TYR A 168 -6.80 8.73 -13.23
C TYR A 168 -7.44 9.33 -14.49
N ALA A 169 -8.23 8.56 -15.24
CA ALA A 169 -8.97 9.04 -16.39
C ALA A 169 -10.07 10.07 -16.05
N GLN A 170 -10.57 10.05 -14.84
CA GLN A 170 -11.63 10.94 -14.35
C GLN A 170 -11.09 12.08 -13.48
N ALA A 171 -9.96 11.86 -12.83
CA ALA A 171 -9.33 12.82 -11.93
C ALA A 171 -8.85 14.04 -12.74
N LYS A 172 -9.21 15.23 -12.27
CA LYS A 172 -8.60 16.47 -12.72
C LYS A 172 -7.43 16.78 -11.80
N LEU A 173 -6.37 16.02 -11.96
CA LEU A 173 -5.13 16.30 -11.25
C LEU A 173 -4.52 17.55 -11.87
N ASP A 174 -4.18 18.53 -11.04
CA ASP A 174 -3.46 19.69 -11.50
C ASP A 174 -2.14 19.22 -12.11
N GLY A 175 -1.96 19.45 -13.40
CA GLY A 175 -0.71 19.18 -14.09
C GLY A 175 0.34 19.99 -13.35
N GLY A 176 1.26 19.30 -12.66
CA GLY A 176 2.26 19.95 -11.85
C GLY A 176 2.97 21.04 -12.65
N ASP A 177 2.76 22.29 -12.27
CA ASP A 177 3.59 23.37 -12.73
C ASP A 177 5.02 22.99 -12.37
N SER A 178 5.86 22.87 -13.36
CA SER A 178 7.27 22.47 -13.22
C SER A 178 8.10 23.39 -12.30
N ASN A 179 7.46 24.34 -11.63
CA ASN A 179 8.00 25.27 -10.64
C ASN A 179 7.51 25.01 -9.21
N ASP A 180 6.61 24.08 -8.99
CA ASP A 180 6.21 23.73 -7.62
C ASP A 180 7.14 22.63 -7.09
N SER A 181 7.94 22.98 -6.08
CA SER A 181 9.06 22.22 -5.50
C SER A 181 8.68 20.93 -4.78
N GLY A 182 7.62 20.27 -5.19
CA GLY A 182 7.12 19.00 -4.69
C GLY A 182 7.04 17.87 -5.71
N TRP A 183 7.51 18.08 -6.95
CA TRP A 183 7.48 17.06 -7.99
C TRP A 183 8.89 16.67 -8.42
N TYR A 184 9.28 15.46 -8.13
CA TYR A 184 10.50 14.87 -8.67
C TYR A 184 10.10 13.93 -9.81
N ALA A 185 10.38 14.37 -11.05
CA ALA A 185 10.62 13.40 -12.09
C ALA A 185 11.88 12.63 -11.70
N PRO A 186 11.88 11.30 -11.56
CA PRO A 186 13.12 10.58 -11.36
C PRO A 186 14.00 10.87 -12.54
N ALA A 187 15.26 11.24 -12.26
CA ALA A 187 16.25 11.41 -13.31
C ALA A 187 16.30 10.14 -14.14
N ALA A 188 16.04 10.26 -15.43
CA ALA A 188 16.20 9.15 -16.35
C ALA A 188 17.58 8.51 -16.10
N PRO A 189 17.70 7.17 -16.05
CA PRO A 189 18.98 6.53 -15.84
C PRO A 189 19.97 7.09 -16.86
N ALA A 190 21.11 7.60 -16.36
CA ALA A 190 22.14 8.15 -17.22
C ALA A 190 22.49 7.07 -18.24
N ALA A 191 22.27 7.37 -19.52
CA ALA A 191 22.67 6.50 -20.60
C ALA A 191 24.15 6.15 -20.38
N SER A 192 24.43 4.87 -20.17
CA SER A 192 25.79 4.39 -20.06
C SER A 192 26.49 4.74 -21.38
N SER A 193 27.31 5.77 -21.36
CA SER A 193 28.19 6.07 -22.47
C SER A 193 29.16 4.90 -22.61
N GLY A 194 28.82 3.98 -23.52
CA GLY A 194 29.72 2.93 -23.96
C GLY A 194 30.96 3.61 -24.53
N GLY A 195 32.06 3.59 -23.77
CA GLY A 195 33.35 3.92 -24.29
C GLY A 195 33.81 2.83 -25.23
N THR A 196 34.14 3.24 -26.39
CA THR A 196 34.89 2.48 -27.43
C THR A 196 36.26 2.10 -26.92
#